data_720f0b4a8a05f926a5870cc5f93f6866
#
_entry.id   720f0b4a8a05f926a5870cc5f93f6866
#
_cell.length_a   1.000
_cell.length_b   1.000
_cell.length_c   1.000
_cell.angle_alpha   90.00
_cell.angle_beta   90.00
_cell.angle_gamma   90.00
#
_symmetry.space_group_name_H-M   'P 1'
#
loop_
_entity.id
_entity.type
_entity.pdbx_description
1 polymer ?
#
loop_
_entity_poly.entity_id
_entity_poly.type
_entity_poly.pdbx_seq_one_letter_code
_entity_poly.pdbx_strand_id
1 'polypeptide(L)'
;MDINTSKLRALTNLSDEEFSKIIYTIALSMGFTPQKAAQASKNTAFFRVLINSASESDLQNMINKVGSDRIEGIYSSLPQNDLPK
;
A
#
# COMPACT_ATOMS: atom_id res chain seq x y z
N MET A 1 12.96 -11.33 7.73
CA MET A 1 12.14 -10.37 6.99
C MET A 1 10.74 -10.30 7.60
N ASP A 2 10.26 -9.10 7.82
CA ASP A 2 8.92 -8.90 8.32
C ASP A 2 7.89 -9.27 7.23
N ILE A 3 6.89 -10.09 7.60
CA ILE A 3 5.88 -10.54 6.65
C ILE A 3 5.05 -9.37 6.11
N ASN A 4 4.87 -8.32 6.91
CA ASN A 4 4.11 -7.15 6.50
C ASN A 4 4.86 -6.31 5.46
N THR A 5 6.19 -6.23 5.56
CA THR A 5 6.97 -5.54 4.53
C THR A 5 6.93 -6.31 3.21
N SER A 6 6.94 -7.64 3.27
CA SER A 6 6.79 -8.46 2.06
C SER A 6 5.43 -8.24 1.41
N LYS A 7 4.36 -8.16 2.19
CA LYS A 7 3.02 -7.89 1.68
C LYS A 7 2.94 -6.51 1.06
N LEU A 8 3.55 -5.52 1.69
CA LEU A 8 3.53 -4.15 1.15
C LEU A 8 4.24 -4.10 -0.21
N ARG A 9 5.39 -4.75 -0.34
CA ARG A 9 6.08 -4.83 -1.62
C ARG A 9 5.26 -5.59 -2.67
N ALA A 10 4.59 -6.65 -2.26
CA ALA A 10 3.77 -7.45 -3.16
C ALA A 10 2.63 -6.64 -3.78
N LEU A 11 2.11 -5.64 -3.06
CA LEU A 11 1.05 -4.78 -3.57
C LEU A 11 1.46 -4.03 -4.83
N THR A 12 2.75 -3.79 -5.05
CA THR A 12 3.24 -3.09 -6.24
C THR A 12 3.05 -3.90 -7.52
N ASN A 13 2.74 -5.20 -7.40
CA ASN A 13 2.50 -6.06 -8.55
C ASN A 13 1.04 -6.09 -9.00
N LEU A 14 0.17 -5.38 -8.29
CA LEU A 14 -1.24 -5.29 -8.64
C LEU A 14 -1.45 -4.35 -9.83
N SER A 15 -2.63 -4.44 -10.46
CA SER A 15 -3.01 -3.50 -11.50
C SER A 15 -3.05 -2.08 -10.96
N ASP A 16 -2.99 -1.09 -11.85
CA ASP A 16 -3.07 0.31 -11.45
C ASP A 16 -4.36 0.61 -10.71
N GLU A 17 -5.46 0.02 -11.16
CA GLU A 17 -6.77 0.23 -10.54
C GLU A 17 -6.79 -0.27 -9.10
N GLU A 18 -6.31 -1.49 -8.87
CA GLU A 18 -6.27 -2.06 -7.52
C GLU A 18 -5.27 -1.33 -6.62
N PHE A 19 -4.11 -1.01 -7.17
CA PHE A 19 -3.09 -0.30 -6.42
C PHE A 19 -3.57 1.10 -6.03
N SER A 20 -4.28 1.78 -6.93
CA SER A 20 -4.86 3.10 -6.67
C SER A 20 -5.81 3.06 -5.47
N LYS A 21 -6.67 2.04 -5.40
CA LYS A 21 -7.58 1.87 -4.26
C LYS A 21 -6.83 1.69 -2.95
N ILE A 22 -5.73 0.94 -3.00
CA ILE A 22 -4.90 0.70 -1.82
C ILE A 22 -4.23 1.99 -1.36
N ILE A 23 -3.68 2.76 -2.29
CA ILE A 23 -3.07 4.06 -1.96
C ILE A 23 -4.10 4.97 -1.29
N TYR A 24 -5.31 5.02 -1.83
CA TYR A 24 -6.39 5.82 -1.26
C TYR A 24 -6.68 5.42 0.19
N THR A 25 -6.82 4.11 0.43
CA THR A 25 -7.11 3.59 1.76
C THR A 25 -5.99 3.89 2.74
N ILE A 26 -4.74 3.71 2.31
CA ILE A 26 -3.57 3.98 3.14
C ILE A 26 -3.51 5.47 3.48
N ALA A 27 -3.73 6.33 2.51
CA ALA A 27 -3.70 7.77 2.72
C ALA A 27 -4.76 8.21 3.73
N LEU A 28 -5.97 7.67 3.64
CA LEU A 28 -7.01 7.96 4.63
C LEU A 28 -6.60 7.50 6.02
N SER A 29 -5.96 6.33 6.12
CA SER A 29 -5.47 5.80 7.40
C SER A 29 -4.39 6.68 8.02
N MET A 30 -3.66 7.41 7.18
CA MET A 30 -2.62 8.34 7.65
C MET A 30 -3.15 9.73 7.99
N GLY A 31 -4.46 9.92 7.90
CA GLY A 31 -5.09 11.18 8.26
C GLY A 31 -5.29 12.16 7.12
N PHE A 32 -5.06 11.75 5.89
CA PHE A 32 -5.31 12.61 4.73
C PHE A 32 -6.82 12.77 4.52
N THR A 33 -7.20 13.96 4.03
CA THR A 33 -8.60 14.17 3.63
C THR A 33 -8.92 13.29 2.41
N PRO A 34 -10.20 12.94 2.17
CA PRO A 34 -10.57 12.16 0.99
C PRO A 34 -10.10 12.80 -0.31
N GLN A 35 -10.11 14.12 -0.41
CA GLN A 35 -9.67 14.83 -1.60
C GLN A 35 -8.18 14.63 -1.85
N LYS A 36 -7.36 14.77 -0.80
CA LYS A 36 -5.92 14.57 -0.91
C LYS A 36 -5.58 13.10 -1.15
N ALA A 37 -6.31 12.19 -0.51
CA ALA A 37 -6.14 10.77 -0.72
C ALA A 37 -6.44 10.39 -2.18
N ALA A 38 -7.48 10.96 -2.77
CA ALA A 38 -7.81 10.73 -4.17
C ALA A 38 -6.72 11.24 -5.11
N GLN A 39 -6.14 12.41 -4.80
CA GLN A 39 -5.03 12.93 -5.58
C GLN A 39 -3.80 12.02 -5.50
N ALA A 40 -3.47 11.54 -4.31
CA ALA A 40 -2.34 10.64 -4.12
C ALA A 40 -2.55 9.33 -4.89
N SER A 41 -3.77 8.81 -4.89
CA SER A 41 -4.07 7.53 -5.54
C SER A 41 -3.90 7.58 -7.07
N LYS A 42 -3.83 8.75 -7.66
CA LYS A 42 -3.61 8.89 -9.11
C LYS A 42 -2.14 8.70 -9.50
N ASN A 43 -1.24 8.73 -8.54
CA ASN A 43 0.20 8.64 -8.78
C ASN A 43 0.73 7.23 -8.52
N THR A 44 0.11 6.22 -9.11
CA THR A 44 0.48 4.82 -8.88
C THR A 44 1.93 4.54 -9.23
N ALA A 45 2.42 5.08 -10.33
CA ALA A 45 3.81 4.86 -10.75
C ALA A 45 4.81 5.39 -9.72
N PHE A 46 4.53 6.59 -9.18
CA PHE A 46 5.37 7.18 -8.15
C PHE A 46 5.43 6.29 -6.90
N PHE A 47 4.26 5.82 -6.44
CA PHE A 47 4.20 5.02 -5.23
C PHE A 47 4.81 3.63 -5.43
N ARG A 48 4.72 3.06 -6.63
CA ARG A 48 5.41 1.80 -6.94
C ARG A 48 6.92 1.96 -6.80
N VAL A 49 7.47 3.01 -7.39
CA VAL A 49 8.90 3.28 -7.30
C VAL A 49 9.29 3.52 -5.84
N LEU A 50 8.49 4.31 -5.12
CA LEU A 50 8.76 4.62 -3.73
C LEU A 50 8.84 3.36 -2.88
N ILE A 51 7.86 2.46 -3.02
CA ILE A 51 7.82 1.23 -2.24
C ILE A 51 8.97 0.29 -2.63
N ASN A 52 9.22 0.13 -3.93
CA ASN A 52 10.24 -0.78 -4.40
C ASN A 52 11.66 -0.32 -4.07
N SER A 53 11.87 0.98 -3.95
CA SER A 53 13.20 1.54 -3.61
C SER A 53 13.37 1.79 -2.12
N ALA A 54 12.32 1.67 -1.32
CA ALA A 54 12.38 1.93 0.12
C ALA A 54 13.17 0.82 0.81
N SER A 55 13.91 1.20 1.86
CA SER A 55 14.59 0.23 2.71
C SER A 55 13.58 -0.53 3.57
N GLU A 56 14.03 -1.64 4.16
CA GLU A 56 13.20 -2.39 5.10
C GLU A 56 12.73 -1.50 6.25
N SER A 57 13.63 -0.64 6.74
CA SER A 57 13.33 0.30 7.82
C SER A 57 12.25 1.30 7.41
N ASP A 58 12.35 1.83 6.19
CA ASP A 58 11.34 2.78 5.69
C ASP A 58 9.98 2.12 5.54
N LEU A 59 9.94 0.89 5.04
CA LEU A 59 8.69 0.15 4.90
C LEU A 59 8.08 -0.14 6.27
N GLN A 60 8.91 -0.49 7.24
CA GLN A 60 8.44 -0.74 8.60
C GLN A 60 7.84 0.53 9.21
N ASN A 61 8.44 1.68 8.96
CA ASN A 61 7.90 2.95 9.43
C ASN A 61 6.55 3.26 8.80
N MET A 62 6.38 2.97 7.52
CA MET A 62 5.10 3.13 6.84
C MET A 62 4.03 2.22 7.46
N ILE A 63 4.39 0.97 7.73
CA ILE A 63 3.49 0.01 8.34
C ILE A 63 3.07 0.49 9.73
N ASN A 64 4.02 1.02 10.50
CA ASN A 64 3.73 1.53 11.84
C ASN A 64 2.78 2.71 11.83
N LYS A 65 2.85 3.55 10.81
CA LYS A 65 1.95 4.70 10.69
C LYS A 65 0.54 4.28 10.26
N VAL A 66 0.45 3.33 9.35
CA VAL A 66 -0.84 2.83 8.86
C VAL A 66 -1.45 1.87 9.87
N GLY A 67 -0.63 1.01 10.46
CA GLY A 67 -1.07 -0.05 11.35
C GLY A 67 -1.01 -1.40 10.67
N SER A 68 -0.36 -2.37 11.32
CA SER A 68 -0.20 -3.73 10.77
C SER A 68 -1.54 -4.38 10.44
N ASP A 69 -2.53 -4.19 11.32
CA ASP A 69 -3.84 -4.78 11.13
C ASP A 69 -4.53 -4.24 9.87
N ARG A 70 -4.32 -2.96 9.58
CA ARG A 70 -4.90 -2.34 8.38
C ARG A 70 -4.23 -2.85 7.11
N ILE A 71 -2.92 -3.02 7.15
CA ILE A 71 -2.18 -3.59 6.00
C ILE A 71 -2.69 -5.00 5.71
N GLU A 72 -2.82 -5.82 6.74
CA GLU A 72 -3.32 -7.18 6.58
C GLU A 72 -4.77 -7.20 6.09
N GLY A 73 -5.60 -6.30 6.61
CA GLY A 73 -6.98 -6.18 6.18
C GLY A 73 -7.10 -5.80 4.72
N ILE A 74 -6.30 -4.84 4.28
CA ILE A 74 -6.28 -4.42 2.88
C ILE A 74 -5.86 -5.59 1.99
N TYR A 75 -4.78 -6.26 2.35
CA TYR A 75 -4.26 -7.40 1.58
C TYR A 75 -5.30 -8.51 1.50
N SER A 76 -5.96 -8.83 2.61
CA SER A 76 -6.95 -9.88 2.66
C SER A 76 -8.23 -9.56 1.90
N SER A 77 -8.54 -8.29 1.69
CA SER A 77 -9.75 -7.87 0.99
C SER A 77 -9.59 -7.90 -0.53
N LEU A 78 -8.37 -8.11 -1.04
CA LEU A 78 -8.13 -8.16 -2.48
C LEU A 78 -8.64 -9.47 -3.08
N PRO A 79 -9.09 -9.45 -4.35
CA PRO A 79 -9.44 -10.68 -5.05
C PRO A 79 -8.26 -11.65 -5.10
N GLN A 80 -8.53 -12.93 -4.89
CA GLN A 80 -7.47 -13.95 -4.82
C GLN A 80 -6.64 -14.03 -6.10
N ASN A 81 -7.27 -13.86 -7.24
CA ASN A 81 -6.56 -13.93 -8.52
C ASN A 81 -5.69 -12.71 -8.83
N ASP A 82 -5.83 -11.64 -8.03
CA ASP A 82 -4.98 -10.45 -8.15
C ASP A 82 -3.80 -10.47 -7.18
N LEU A 83 -3.78 -11.40 -6.25
CA LEU A 83 -2.72 -11.47 -5.24
C LEU A 83 -1.47 -12.11 -5.81
N PRO A 84 -0.28 -11.50 -5.61
CA PRO A 84 0.98 -12.12 -5.98
C PRO A 84 1.24 -13.36 -5.13
N LYS A 85 1.88 -14.32 -5.74
CA LYS A 85 2.25 -15.56 -5.04
C LYS A 85 3.71 -15.55 -4.65
#